data_020fecb4d9210dea61c424b29561e192
#
_entry.id   020fecb4d9210dea61c424b29561e192
#
_cell.length_a   1.000
_cell.length_b   1.000
_cell.length_c   1.000
_cell.angle_alpha   90.00
_cell.angle_beta   90.00
_cell.angle_gamma   90.00
#
_symmetry.space_group_name_H-M   'P 1'
#
loop_
_entity.id
_entity.type
_entity.pdbx_description
1 polymer ?
#
loop_
_entity_poly.entity_id
_entity_poly.type
_entity_poly.pdbx_seq_one_letter_code
_entity_poly.pdbx_strand_id
1 'polypeptide(L)'
;MDQITEYIQQSLLDAEKSRKEYQLFDDIFVYVKDQLPDHINLKNVLMSVERIIPYHLSKEVDGIYIGQFKDWNEREVNSMFKDASIFVTNQQDDDEDMIDDIVHEFAHSIESPMGDIIYIDGRLQQEFVGKRKRLYFLIKAEGHNITSEKFMNSEYDEKFDDFLYKKIGYEA
;
A
#
# COMPACT_ATOMS: atom_id res chain seq x y z
N MET A 1 4.20 -39.63 15.90
CA MET A 1 3.44 -38.39 15.77
C MET A 1 2.95 -38.32 14.35
N ASP A 2 1.72 -37.89 14.11
CA ASP A 2 1.17 -37.78 12.76
C ASP A 2 1.89 -36.64 11.99
N GLN A 3 2.24 -36.85 10.73
CA GLN A 3 2.91 -35.85 9.88
C GLN A 3 2.20 -34.49 9.87
N ILE A 4 0.87 -34.50 10.03
CA ILE A 4 0.07 -33.28 10.12
C ILE A 4 0.35 -32.53 11.42
N THR A 5 0.50 -33.24 12.54
CA THR A 5 0.80 -32.64 13.85
C THR A 5 2.21 -32.02 13.85
N GLU A 6 3.18 -32.67 13.22
CA GLU A 6 4.54 -32.14 13.06
C GLU A 6 4.57 -30.90 12.18
N TYR A 7 3.83 -30.90 11.10
CA TYR A 7 3.70 -29.74 10.20
C TYR A 7 3.07 -28.53 10.93
N ILE A 8 1.99 -28.76 11.68
CA ILE A 8 1.32 -27.69 12.45
C ILE A 8 2.27 -27.13 13.52
N GLN A 9 2.98 -27.98 14.25
CA GLN A 9 3.94 -27.54 15.25
C GLN A 9 5.09 -26.74 14.65
N GLN A 10 5.64 -27.19 13.53
CA GLN A 10 6.71 -26.46 12.84
C GLN A 10 6.21 -25.11 12.34
N SER A 11 5.02 -25.06 11.73
CA SER A 11 4.41 -23.81 11.26
C SER A 11 4.16 -22.80 12.40
N LEU A 12 3.77 -23.28 13.57
CA LEU A 12 3.61 -22.43 14.76
C LEU A 12 4.96 -21.88 15.25
N LEU A 13 5.99 -22.72 15.31
CA LEU A 13 7.34 -22.30 15.71
C LEU A 13 7.93 -21.27 14.73
N ASP A 14 7.74 -21.47 13.43
CA ASP A 14 8.21 -20.55 12.40
C ASP A 14 7.44 -19.22 12.47
N ALA A 15 6.15 -19.25 12.73
CA ALA A 15 5.34 -18.06 12.97
C ALA A 15 5.78 -17.29 14.23
N GLU A 16 6.05 -18.01 15.35
CA GLU A 16 6.57 -17.39 16.57
C GLU A 16 7.96 -16.77 16.37
N LYS A 17 8.83 -17.45 15.61
CA LYS A 17 10.17 -16.94 15.29
C LYS A 17 10.06 -15.67 14.44
N SER A 18 9.23 -15.68 13.42
CA SER A 18 8.97 -14.52 12.57
C SER A 18 8.45 -13.32 13.37
N ARG A 19 7.50 -13.54 14.29
CA ARG A 19 7.00 -12.51 15.21
C ARG A 19 8.06 -11.89 16.09
N LYS A 20 9.07 -12.68 16.51
CA LYS A 20 10.17 -12.19 17.34
C LYS A 20 11.23 -11.44 16.54
N GLU A 21 11.41 -11.79 15.28
CA GLU A 21 12.44 -11.21 14.41
C GLU A 21 11.97 -9.93 13.72
N TYR A 22 10.66 -9.82 13.43
CA TYR A 22 10.10 -8.71 12.68
C TYR A 22 8.87 -8.16 13.39
N GLN A 23 9.01 -6.96 13.91
CA GLN A 23 7.94 -6.16 14.50
C GLN A 23 8.05 -4.74 13.98
N LEU A 24 6.90 -4.09 13.84
CA LEU A 24 6.78 -2.69 13.55
C LEU A 24 6.23 -2.00 14.81
N PHE A 25 6.84 -0.93 15.26
CA PHE A 25 6.49 -0.18 16.47
C PHE A 25 6.44 -1.00 17.77
N ASP A 26 7.14 -2.14 17.85
CA ASP A 26 7.17 -3.08 18.96
C ASP A 26 5.83 -3.79 19.28
N ASP A 27 4.73 -3.47 18.60
CA ASP A 27 3.40 -4.04 18.85
C ASP A 27 2.71 -4.67 17.63
N ILE A 28 3.09 -4.31 16.42
CA ILE A 28 2.57 -4.90 15.18
C ILE A 28 3.50 -6.03 14.73
N PHE A 29 3.02 -7.27 14.74
CA PHE A 29 3.83 -8.38 14.25
C PHE A 29 3.90 -8.41 12.71
N VAL A 30 5.05 -8.84 12.19
CA VAL A 30 5.26 -9.02 10.74
C VAL A 30 5.54 -10.49 10.46
N TYR A 31 4.65 -11.13 9.71
CA TYR A 31 4.73 -12.54 9.35
C TYR A 31 5.12 -12.71 7.89
N VAL A 32 6.30 -13.29 7.66
CA VAL A 32 6.77 -13.63 6.32
C VAL A 32 6.37 -15.07 6.00
N LYS A 33 5.31 -15.21 5.20
CA LYS A 33 4.78 -16.51 4.77
C LYS A 33 5.62 -17.14 3.66
N ASP A 34 5.99 -16.36 2.67
CA ASP A 34 6.80 -16.78 1.54
C ASP A 34 8.11 -15.98 1.49
N GLN A 35 9.21 -16.64 1.12
CA GLN A 35 10.52 -16.03 1.13
C GLN A 35 10.58 -14.76 0.29
N LEU A 36 11.16 -13.71 0.84
CA LEU A 36 11.47 -12.48 0.12
C LEU A 36 12.64 -12.69 -0.84
N PRO A 37 12.68 -11.96 -1.97
CA PRO A 37 13.85 -11.89 -2.83
C PRO A 37 15.09 -11.38 -2.08
N ASP A 38 16.27 -11.83 -2.46
CA ASP A 38 17.53 -11.48 -1.79
C ASP A 38 17.87 -9.97 -1.81
N HIS A 39 17.30 -9.23 -2.75
CA HIS A 39 17.49 -7.79 -2.88
C HIS A 39 16.60 -6.96 -1.95
N ILE A 40 15.58 -7.57 -1.32
CA ILE A 40 14.69 -6.89 -0.37
C ILE A 40 15.26 -7.00 1.05
N ASN A 41 15.48 -5.86 1.67
CA ASN A 41 15.88 -5.78 3.07
C ASN A 41 14.71 -5.39 3.98
N LEU A 42 13.96 -6.39 4.45
CA LEU A 42 12.77 -6.16 5.26
C LEU A 42 13.02 -5.28 6.50
N LYS A 43 14.17 -5.36 7.14
CA LYS A 43 14.50 -4.50 8.28
C LYS A 43 14.58 -3.03 7.88
N ASN A 44 15.18 -2.73 6.74
CA ASN A 44 15.24 -1.37 6.21
C ASN A 44 13.85 -0.85 5.82
N VAL A 45 13.03 -1.70 5.21
CA VAL A 45 11.62 -1.40 4.87
C VAL A 45 10.86 -1.01 6.13
N LEU A 46 10.86 -1.87 7.16
CA LEU A 46 10.13 -1.60 8.42
C LEU A 46 10.63 -0.34 9.12
N MET A 47 11.94 -0.13 9.21
CA MET A 47 12.51 1.11 9.76
C MET A 47 12.08 2.35 8.99
N SER A 48 11.90 2.26 7.68
CA SER A 48 11.45 3.37 6.84
C SER A 48 9.97 3.63 7.06
N VAL A 49 9.14 2.60 7.13
CA VAL A 49 7.71 2.70 7.47
C VAL A 49 7.53 3.37 8.84
N GLU A 50 8.30 3.00 9.87
CA GLU A 50 8.27 3.63 11.20
C GLU A 50 8.61 5.13 11.19
N ARG A 51 9.42 5.57 10.23
CA ARG A 51 9.75 6.99 10.07
C ARG A 51 8.64 7.77 9.36
N ILE A 52 7.92 7.12 8.48
CA ILE A 52 6.85 7.73 7.66
C ILE A 52 5.54 7.77 8.44
N ILE A 53 5.15 6.66 9.07
CA ILE A 53 3.87 6.53 9.77
C ILE A 53 4.04 6.95 11.24
N PRO A 54 3.32 7.98 11.72
CA PRO A 54 3.26 8.29 13.14
C PRO A 54 2.63 7.14 13.94
N TYR A 55 3.26 6.71 15.02
CA TYR A 55 2.81 5.57 15.84
C TYR A 55 1.32 5.61 16.23
N HIS A 56 0.78 6.79 16.55
CA HIS A 56 -0.64 6.92 16.92
C HIS A 56 -1.61 6.63 15.76
N LEU A 57 -1.14 6.63 14.51
CA LEU A 57 -1.94 6.28 13.33
C LEU A 57 -1.86 4.79 12.97
N SER A 58 -1.03 4.00 13.65
CA SER A 58 -0.88 2.57 13.40
C SER A 58 -1.84 1.68 14.19
N LYS A 59 -2.70 2.26 15.03
CA LYS A 59 -3.50 1.56 16.03
C LYS A 59 -4.59 0.63 15.46
N GLU A 60 -4.96 0.83 14.22
CA GLU A 60 -5.97 0.00 13.52
C GLU A 60 -5.33 -1.20 12.80
N VAL A 61 -4.01 -1.41 12.98
CA VAL A 61 -3.27 -2.51 12.35
C VAL A 61 -2.70 -3.43 13.41
N ASP A 62 -3.13 -4.69 13.42
CA ASP A 62 -2.66 -5.73 14.34
C ASP A 62 -1.48 -6.53 13.78
N GLY A 63 -1.36 -6.61 12.47
CA GLY A 63 -0.31 -7.42 11.83
C GLY A 63 -0.11 -7.13 10.36
N ILE A 64 1.09 -7.48 9.87
CA ILE A 64 1.47 -7.41 8.46
C ILE A 64 1.84 -8.82 7.99
N TYR A 65 1.25 -9.26 6.89
CA TYR A 65 1.49 -10.57 6.29
C TYR A 65 2.13 -10.40 4.92
N ILE A 66 3.31 -11.00 4.73
CA ILE A 66 4.07 -10.90 3.48
C ILE A 66 4.10 -12.26 2.80
N GLY A 67 3.65 -12.32 1.54
CA GLY A 67 3.64 -13.57 0.78
C GLY A 67 2.65 -13.58 -0.37
N GLN A 68 2.41 -14.77 -0.94
CA GLN A 68 1.42 -14.99 -2.01
C GLN A 68 0.09 -15.44 -1.41
N PHE A 69 -0.99 -14.77 -1.78
CA PHE A 69 -2.33 -15.05 -1.31
C PHE A 69 -3.23 -15.44 -2.50
N LYS A 70 -4.01 -16.50 -2.34
CA LYS A 70 -4.77 -17.12 -3.45
C LYS A 70 -5.77 -16.18 -4.12
N ASP A 71 -6.35 -15.27 -3.35
CA ASP A 71 -7.41 -14.38 -3.83
C ASP A 71 -6.87 -13.19 -4.66
N TRP A 72 -5.54 -13.02 -4.73
CA TRP A 72 -4.89 -11.89 -5.41
C TRP A 72 -4.69 -12.10 -6.91
N ASN A 73 -4.48 -13.35 -7.32
CA ASN A 73 -4.30 -13.68 -8.73
C ASN A 73 -5.52 -13.32 -9.60
N GLU A 74 -6.70 -13.13 -8.97
CA GLU A 74 -7.92 -12.72 -9.65
C GLU A 74 -8.11 -11.20 -9.72
N ARG A 75 -7.35 -10.42 -8.92
CA ARG A 75 -7.55 -8.97 -8.76
C ARG A 75 -6.36 -8.10 -9.18
N GLU A 76 -5.22 -8.70 -9.53
CA GLU A 76 -3.98 -7.98 -9.87
C GLU A 76 -3.56 -6.92 -8.83
N VAL A 77 -3.76 -7.22 -7.53
CA VAL A 77 -3.37 -6.33 -6.43
C VAL A 77 -2.08 -6.81 -5.75
N ASN A 78 -1.20 -5.89 -5.40
CA ASN A 78 0.06 -6.14 -4.72
C ASN A 78 -0.06 -6.08 -3.20
N SER A 79 -1.03 -5.32 -2.70
CA SER A 79 -1.28 -5.14 -1.27
C SER A 79 -2.77 -5.01 -0.95
N MET A 80 -3.16 -5.19 0.31
CA MET A 80 -4.53 -5.02 0.77
C MET A 80 -4.60 -4.86 2.30
N PHE A 81 -5.38 -3.89 2.76
CA PHE A 81 -5.81 -3.79 4.16
C PHE A 81 -7.16 -4.49 4.34
N LYS A 82 -7.23 -5.42 5.28
CA LYS A 82 -8.45 -6.15 5.62
C LYS A 82 -8.40 -6.70 7.04
N ASP A 83 -9.50 -6.58 7.78
CA ASP A 83 -9.68 -7.17 9.12
C ASP A 83 -8.50 -6.82 10.05
N ALA A 84 -8.17 -5.52 10.19
CA ALA A 84 -7.05 -5.00 10.96
C ALA A 84 -5.68 -5.56 10.57
N SER A 85 -5.52 -6.06 9.37
CA SER A 85 -4.28 -6.65 8.87
C SER A 85 -3.91 -6.10 7.50
N ILE A 86 -2.61 -5.87 7.32
CA ILE A 86 -2.02 -5.51 6.03
C ILE A 86 -1.45 -6.78 5.39
N PHE A 87 -1.79 -7.00 4.15
CA PHE A 87 -1.25 -8.08 3.33
C PHE A 87 -0.45 -7.46 2.20
N VAL A 88 0.77 -7.96 1.97
CA VAL A 88 1.67 -7.44 0.93
C VAL A 88 2.29 -8.60 0.18
N THR A 89 2.42 -8.49 -1.14
CA THR A 89 3.12 -9.51 -1.93
C THR A 89 4.61 -9.57 -1.53
N ASN A 90 5.18 -10.77 -1.58
CA ASN A 90 6.64 -10.92 -1.47
C ASN A 90 7.38 -10.66 -2.80
N GLN A 91 6.65 -10.45 -3.90
CA GLN A 91 7.21 -10.13 -5.21
C GLN A 91 7.24 -8.61 -5.36
N GLN A 92 8.34 -8.02 -4.92
CA GLN A 92 8.58 -6.58 -4.95
C GLN A 92 9.80 -6.29 -5.84
N ASP A 93 9.78 -5.18 -6.54
CA ASP A 93 10.89 -4.77 -7.40
C ASP A 93 12.08 -4.28 -6.57
N ASP A 94 11.83 -3.57 -5.47
CA ASP A 94 12.83 -3.08 -4.52
C ASP A 94 12.23 -2.78 -3.13
N ASP A 95 13.05 -2.26 -2.21
CA ASP A 95 12.63 -1.86 -0.86
C ASP A 95 11.62 -0.70 -0.91
N GLU A 96 11.73 0.22 -1.86
CA GLU A 96 10.86 1.41 -1.98
C GLU A 96 9.46 1.01 -2.40
N ASP A 97 9.33 0.09 -3.36
CA ASP A 97 8.05 -0.50 -3.79
C ASP A 97 7.31 -1.16 -2.63
N MET A 98 8.02 -1.94 -1.81
CA MET A 98 7.44 -2.55 -0.62
C MET A 98 7.04 -1.53 0.46
N ILE A 99 7.79 -0.45 0.62
CA ILE A 99 7.46 0.65 1.55
C ILE A 99 6.19 1.33 1.09
N ASP A 100 6.08 1.64 -0.20
CA ASP A 100 4.92 2.33 -0.77
C ASP A 100 3.65 1.49 -0.61
N ASP A 101 3.70 0.19 -0.89
CA ASP A 101 2.61 -0.74 -0.67
C ASP A 101 2.15 -0.75 0.80
N ILE A 102 3.09 -0.87 1.75
CA ILE A 102 2.76 -0.90 3.18
C ILE A 102 2.16 0.44 3.64
N VAL A 103 2.73 1.57 3.22
CA VAL A 103 2.24 2.91 3.57
C VAL A 103 0.86 3.16 2.98
N HIS A 104 0.61 2.70 1.76
CA HIS A 104 -0.70 2.76 1.12
C HIS A 104 -1.78 2.03 1.95
N GLU A 105 -1.48 0.83 2.43
CA GLU A 105 -2.43 0.07 3.24
C GLU A 105 -2.63 0.66 4.64
N PHE A 106 -1.61 1.30 5.22
CA PHE A 106 -1.81 2.12 6.42
C PHE A 106 -2.76 3.29 6.18
N ALA A 107 -2.72 3.93 5.01
CA ALA A 107 -3.68 4.98 4.68
C ALA A 107 -5.11 4.43 4.65
N HIS A 108 -5.34 3.25 4.10
CA HIS A 108 -6.65 2.58 4.15
C HIS A 108 -7.09 2.23 5.57
N SER A 109 -6.18 1.82 6.45
CA SER A 109 -6.52 1.54 7.86
C SER A 109 -6.99 2.80 8.61
N ILE A 110 -6.43 3.96 8.28
CA ILE A 110 -6.82 5.26 8.84
C ILE A 110 -8.14 5.74 8.22
N GLU A 111 -8.28 5.61 6.90
CA GLU A 111 -9.47 6.02 6.16
C GLU A 111 -10.73 5.25 6.62
N SER A 112 -10.60 3.96 6.87
CA SER A 112 -11.72 3.09 7.24
C SER A 112 -12.54 3.61 8.44
N PRO A 113 -11.95 3.94 9.60
CA PRO A 113 -12.70 4.49 10.73
C PRO A 113 -12.93 6.01 10.65
N MET A 114 -12.13 6.75 9.87
CA MET A 114 -12.12 8.21 9.86
C MET A 114 -12.66 8.84 8.58
N GLY A 115 -13.10 8.02 7.60
CA GLY A 115 -13.53 8.50 6.30
C GLY A 115 -14.58 9.61 6.36
N ASP A 116 -15.58 9.47 7.23
CA ASP A 116 -16.60 10.49 7.41
C ASP A 116 -16.02 11.84 7.91
N ILE A 117 -14.98 11.80 8.74
CA ILE A 117 -14.32 13.00 9.26
C ILE A 117 -13.40 13.62 8.21
N ILE A 118 -12.66 12.78 7.50
CA ILE A 118 -11.68 13.18 6.48
C ILE A 118 -12.37 13.86 5.30
N TYR A 119 -13.53 13.35 4.88
CA TYR A 119 -14.23 13.82 3.68
C TYR A 119 -15.41 14.78 3.94
N ILE A 120 -15.84 14.95 5.19
CA ILE A 120 -17.08 15.69 5.53
C ILE A 120 -17.09 17.15 5.07
N ASP A 121 -15.95 17.82 5.09
CA ASP A 121 -15.85 19.24 4.74
C ASP A 121 -15.58 19.50 3.25
N GLY A 122 -15.39 18.43 2.45
CA GLY A 122 -15.12 18.51 1.02
C GLY A 122 -13.78 19.18 0.64
N ARG A 123 -12.90 19.47 1.59
CA ARG A 123 -11.62 20.14 1.33
C ARG A 123 -10.68 19.30 0.48
N LEU A 124 -10.60 17.99 0.76
CA LEU A 124 -9.78 17.07 -0.04
C LEU A 124 -10.25 17.01 -1.49
N GLN A 125 -11.58 16.92 -1.70
CA GLN A 125 -12.14 16.97 -3.05
C GLN A 125 -11.82 18.29 -3.74
N GLN A 126 -11.95 19.42 -3.04
CA GLN A 126 -11.63 20.75 -3.59
C GLN A 126 -10.14 20.87 -3.93
N GLU A 127 -9.26 20.33 -3.08
CA GLU A 127 -7.82 20.32 -3.32
C GLU A 127 -7.47 19.47 -4.54
N PHE A 128 -8.01 18.25 -4.63
CA PHE A 128 -7.84 17.37 -5.79
C PHE A 128 -8.29 18.05 -7.09
N VAL A 129 -9.50 18.57 -7.12
CA VAL A 129 -10.03 19.30 -8.29
C VAL A 129 -9.16 20.51 -8.62
N GLY A 130 -8.68 21.23 -7.61
CA GLY A 130 -7.78 22.37 -7.79
C GLY A 130 -6.42 21.99 -8.39
N LYS A 131 -5.83 20.88 -7.93
CA LYS A 131 -4.58 20.32 -8.49
C LYS A 131 -4.78 19.86 -9.94
N ARG A 132 -5.83 19.08 -10.21
CA ARG A 132 -6.19 18.63 -11.57
C ARG A 132 -6.41 19.82 -12.53
N LYS A 133 -7.10 20.85 -12.09
CA LYS A 133 -7.32 22.05 -12.91
C LYS A 133 -6.02 22.78 -13.24
N ARG A 134 -5.10 22.92 -12.28
CA ARG A 134 -3.77 23.51 -12.54
C ARG A 134 -2.98 22.68 -13.54
N LEU A 135 -2.93 21.36 -13.35
CA LEU A 135 -2.24 20.44 -14.25
C LEU A 135 -2.82 20.49 -15.67
N TYR A 136 -4.15 20.56 -15.80
CA TYR A 136 -4.81 20.75 -17.11
C TYR A 136 -4.29 21.97 -17.87
N PHE A 137 -4.18 23.11 -17.19
CA PHE A 137 -3.70 24.35 -17.84
C PHE A 137 -2.22 24.25 -18.21
N LEU A 138 -1.38 23.60 -17.39
CA LEU A 138 0.03 23.39 -17.70
C LEU A 138 0.20 22.51 -18.96
N ILE A 139 -0.43 21.36 -18.98
CA ILE A 139 -0.35 20.41 -20.10
C ILE A 139 -0.90 21.02 -21.38
N LYS A 140 -1.98 21.79 -21.29
CA LYS A 140 -2.54 22.51 -22.43
C LYS A 140 -1.60 23.60 -22.96
N ALA A 141 -0.90 24.30 -22.06
CA ALA A 141 0.10 25.31 -22.44
C ALA A 141 1.32 24.68 -23.14
N GLU A 142 1.65 23.41 -22.81
CA GLU A 142 2.68 22.62 -23.48
C GLU A 142 2.24 22.08 -24.87
N GLY A 143 1.00 22.35 -25.27
CA GLY A 143 0.49 22.01 -26.62
C GLY A 143 -0.20 20.64 -26.70
N HIS A 144 -0.46 19.96 -25.60
CA HIS A 144 -1.17 18.68 -25.60
C HIS A 144 -2.68 18.89 -25.77
N ASN A 145 -3.29 18.10 -26.67
CA ASN A 145 -4.73 18.19 -26.96
C ASN A 145 -5.54 17.30 -26.03
N ILE A 146 -5.91 17.83 -24.88
CA ILE A 146 -6.70 17.13 -23.83
C ILE A 146 -7.99 17.90 -23.59
N THR A 147 -9.10 17.18 -23.43
CA THR A 147 -10.40 17.77 -23.08
C THR A 147 -10.49 18.02 -21.57
N SER A 148 -11.08 19.13 -21.17
CA SER A 148 -11.31 19.47 -19.77
C SER A 148 -12.16 18.41 -19.06
N GLU A 149 -13.16 17.85 -19.74
CA GLU A 149 -14.08 16.84 -19.20
C GLU A 149 -13.33 15.58 -18.74
N LYS A 150 -12.47 15.02 -19.59
CA LYS A 150 -11.66 13.85 -19.24
C LYS A 150 -10.71 14.14 -18.10
N PHE A 151 -10.11 15.33 -18.08
CA PHE A 151 -9.12 15.71 -17.08
C PHE A 151 -9.72 15.94 -15.70
N MET A 152 -10.98 16.34 -15.62
CA MET A 152 -11.68 16.64 -14.36
C MET A 152 -12.49 15.46 -13.84
N ASN A 153 -12.49 14.31 -14.53
CA ASN A 153 -13.09 13.10 -14.01
C ASN A 153 -12.30 12.60 -12.79
N SER A 154 -12.98 12.28 -11.71
CA SER A 154 -12.40 11.73 -10.48
C SER A 154 -12.31 10.19 -10.48
N GLU A 155 -12.88 9.54 -11.49
CA GLU A 155 -12.77 8.10 -11.65
C GLU A 155 -11.40 7.71 -12.20
N TYR A 156 -10.85 6.61 -11.71
CA TYR A 156 -9.60 6.03 -12.20
C TYR A 156 -9.73 5.64 -13.68
N ASP A 157 -8.80 6.10 -14.49
CA ASP A 157 -8.67 5.73 -15.92
C ASP A 157 -7.19 5.39 -16.19
N GLU A 158 -6.87 4.09 -16.16
CA GLU A 158 -5.53 3.56 -16.38
C GLU A 158 -4.82 4.17 -17.60
N LYS A 159 -5.55 4.31 -18.74
CA LYS A 159 -4.97 4.90 -19.95
C LYS A 159 -4.64 6.37 -19.80
N PHE A 160 -5.41 7.07 -18.99
CA PHE A 160 -5.18 8.47 -18.71
C PHE A 160 -4.03 8.65 -17.73
N ASP A 161 -3.94 7.82 -16.70
CA ASP A 161 -2.85 7.84 -15.74
C ASP A 161 -1.53 7.42 -16.39
N ASP A 162 -1.54 6.37 -17.22
CA ASP A 162 -0.40 6.00 -18.07
C ASP A 162 0.06 7.14 -19.00
N PHE A 163 -0.89 7.89 -19.55
CA PHE A 163 -0.56 9.05 -20.38
C PHE A 163 0.12 10.15 -19.56
N LEU A 164 -0.40 10.46 -18.37
CA LEU A 164 0.19 11.47 -17.48
C LEU A 164 1.59 11.05 -17.02
N TYR A 165 1.74 9.83 -16.55
CA TYR A 165 3.01 9.32 -16.02
C TYR A 165 4.04 9.07 -17.11
N LYS A 166 3.72 8.23 -18.12
CA LYS A 166 4.70 7.78 -19.14
C LYS A 166 5.00 8.80 -20.22
N LYS A 167 4.04 9.64 -20.60
CA LYS A 167 4.23 10.62 -21.67
C LYS A 167 4.49 12.02 -21.20
N ILE A 168 3.88 12.44 -20.12
CA ILE A 168 3.97 13.80 -19.60
C ILE A 168 4.95 13.88 -18.43
N GLY A 169 5.20 12.77 -17.71
CA GLY A 169 6.11 12.71 -16.58
C GLY A 169 5.55 13.37 -15.32
N TYR A 170 4.23 13.48 -15.19
CA TYR A 170 3.57 13.92 -13.96
C TYR A 170 3.00 12.69 -13.24
N GLU A 171 3.29 12.58 -11.95
CA GLU A 171 2.58 11.66 -11.07
C GLU A 171 1.14 12.14 -10.86
N ALA A 172 0.21 11.20 -11.01
CA ALA A 172 -1.23 11.49 -10.94
C ALA A 172 -1.71 11.68 -9.50
#